data_218d7b58962df38a2c8d6012ef538f2a
#
_entry.id   218d7b58962df38a2c8d6012ef538f2a
#
_cell.length_a   1.000
_cell.length_b   1.000
_cell.length_c   1.000
_cell.angle_alpha   90.00
_cell.angle_beta   90.00
_cell.angle_gamma   90.00
#
_symmetry.space_group_name_H-M   'P 1'
#
loop_
_entity.id
_entity.type
_entity.pdbx_description
1 polymer ?
#
loop_
_entity_poly.entity_id
_entity_poly.type
_entity_poly.pdbx_seq_one_letter_code
_entity_poly.pdbx_strand_id
1 'polypeptide(L)'
;MQLELSKEMNLPMIVHSRDAFSDTLDCIKNVGWNRGIIHCYSYGIEEARAFLDLGWYIAFGGGTTYTKKSKMEQMLELLKFVPKDRLLCETDAPYLAPVPHRGESNTPVLISHVYDFISSARGISVEELNETVDKNIKTLFAI
;
A
#
# COMPACT_ATOMS: atom_id res chain seq x y z
N MET A 1 1.98 -1.18 -22.22
CA MET A 1 1.21 0.01 -22.66
C MET A 1 1.01 1.03 -21.54
N GLN A 2 0.23 0.81 -20.44
CA GLN A 2 0.04 1.85 -19.39
C GLN A 2 1.31 2.14 -18.58
N LEU A 3 2.08 1.13 -18.18
CA LEU A 3 3.38 1.32 -17.52
C LEU A 3 4.40 2.05 -18.40
N GLU A 4 4.42 1.74 -19.69
CA GLU A 4 5.27 2.44 -20.67
C GLU A 4 4.86 3.91 -20.78
N LEU A 5 3.57 4.19 -20.86
CA LEU A 5 3.05 5.57 -20.87
C LEU A 5 3.41 6.33 -19.59
N SER A 6 3.25 5.70 -18.41
CA SER A 6 3.70 6.29 -17.14
C SER A 6 5.18 6.65 -17.17
N LYS A 7 6.02 5.76 -17.70
CA LYS A 7 7.47 5.98 -17.86
C LYS A 7 7.76 7.12 -18.81
N GLU A 8 7.12 7.16 -19.98
CA GLU A 8 7.27 8.22 -20.97
C GLU A 8 6.86 9.59 -20.41
N MET A 9 5.76 9.63 -19.66
CA MET A 9 5.24 10.84 -19.02
C MET A 9 5.96 11.22 -17.72
N ASN A 10 6.88 10.38 -17.23
CA ASN A 10 7.53 10.51 -15.92
C ASN A 10 6.53 10.62 -14.75
N LEU A 11 5.42 9.89 -14.82
CA LEU A 11 4.37 9.87 -13.81
C LEU A 11 4.41 8.58 -13.00
N PRO A 12 4.11 8.62 -11.68
CA PRO A 12 3.96 7.41 -10.90
C PRO A 12 2.74 6.60 -11.36
N MET A 13 2.85 5.27 -11.30
CA MET A 13 1.80 4.34 -11.66
C MET A 13 1.13 3.76 -10.41
N ILE A 14 -0.19 3.68 -10.39
CA ILE A 14 -0.95 2.95 -9.37
C ILE A 14 -1.40 1.62 -9.98
N VAL A 15 -0.95 0.51 -9.39
CA VAL A 15 -1.23 -0.84 -9.89
C VAL A 15 -2.08 -1.61 -8.89
N HIS A 16 -3.23 -2.10 -9.35
CA HIS A 16 -3.99 -3.13 -8.65
C HIS A 16 -3.47 -4.50 -9.09
N SER A 17 -3.02 -5.31 -8.12
CA SER A 17 -2.54 -6.67 -8.35
C SER A 17 -3.17 -7.61 -7.35
N ARG A 18 -3.97 -8.56 -7.85
CA ARG A 18 -4.61 -9.59 -7.04
C ARG A 18 -4.52 -10.92 -7.78
N ASP A 19 -3.99 -11.94 -7.08
CA ASP A 19 -3.76 -13.29 -7.64
C ASP A 19 -2.94 -13.28 -8.96
N ALA A 20 -2.13 -12.23 -9.18
CA ALA A 20 -1.37 -11.95 -10.38
C ALA A 20 0.06 -11.43 -10.09
N PHE A 21 0.65 -11.85 -8.97
CA PHE A 21 1.96 -11.37 -8.52
C PHE A 21 3.04 -11.50 -9.59
N SER A 22 3.23 -12.71 -10.12
CA SER A 22 4.29 -13.01 -11.09
C SER A 22 4.18 -12.13 -12.34
N ASP A 23 2.98 -12.11 -12.94
CA ASP A 23 2.73 -11.35 -14.17
C ASP A 23 2.91 -9.83 -13.93
N THR A 24 2.47 -9.34 -12.77
CA THR A 24 2.65 -7.93 -12.39
C THR A 24 4.13 -7.58 -12.24
N LEU A 25 4.88 -8.42 -11.53
CA LEU A 25 6.31 -8.23 -11.30
C LEU A 25 7.10 -8.26 -12.62
N ASP A 26 6.78 -9.21 -13.51
CA ASP A 26 7.41 -9.35 -14.81
C ASP A 26 7.11 -8.15 -15.72
N CYS A 27 5.87 -7.65 -15.73
CA CYS A 27 5.52 -6.44 -16.45
C CYS A 27 6.33 -5.23 -15.96
N ILE A 28 6.45 -5.05 -14.64
CA ILE A 28 7.23 -3.94 -14.05
C ILE A 28 8.70 -4.05 -14.43
N LYS A 29 9.30 -5.24 -14.31
CA LYS A 29 10.70 -5.50 -14.66
C LYS A 29 10.98 -5.25 -16.15
N ASN A 30 10.08 -5.74 -17.02
CA ASN A 30 10.25 -5.62 -18.47
C ASN A 30 10.20 -4.16 -18.93
N VAL A 31 9.34 -3.33 -18.33
CA VAL A 31 9.28 -1.89 -18.63
C VAL A 31 10.42 -1.12 -17.94
N GLY A 32 10.91 -1.61 -16.82
CA GLY A 32 11.97 -0.97 -16.03
C GLY A 32 11.53 0.39 -15.48
N TRP A 33 10.29 0.50 -14.96
CA TRP A 33 9.78 1.70 -14.32
C TRP A 33 9.68 1.49 -12.81
N ASN A 34 10.33 2.36 -12.04
CA ASN A 34 10.49 2.25 -10.59
C ASN A 34 9.68 3.27 -9.77
N ARG A 35 8.73 3.97 -10.40
CA ARG A 35 7.87 4.95 -9.72
C ARG A 35 6.43 4.45 -9.72
N GLY A 36 6.03 3.80 -8.65
CA GLY A 36 4.67 3.30 -8.57
C GLY A 36 4.26 2.83 -7.18
N ILE A 37 2.99 2.50 -7.08
CA ILE A 37 2.31 2.02 -5.89
C ILE A 37 1.66 0.67 -6.22
N ILE A 38 1.91 -0.34 -5.40
CA ILE A 38 1.06 -1.53 -5.36
C ILE A 38 -0.11 -1.20 -4.42
N HIS A 39 -1.25 -0.90 -5.03
CA HIS A 39 -2.47 -0.50 -4.38
C HIS A 39 -3.18 -1.69 -3.71
N CYS A 40 -3.80 -1.44 -2.57
CA CYS A 40 -4.59 -2.41 -1.83
C CYS A 40 -3.84 -3.74 -1.61
N TYR A 41 -2.61 -3.63 -1.10
CA TYR A 41 -1.68 -4.74 -1.01
C TYR A 41 -2.25 -5.91 -0.20
N SER A 42 -2.21 -7.11 -0.76
CA SER A 42 -2.82 -8.31 -0.19
C SER A 42 -1.95 -9.57 -0.23
N TYR A 43 -0.70 -9.46 -0.67
CA TYR A 43 0.28 -10.56 -0.68
C TYR A 43 1.08 -10.64 0.63
N GLY A 44 2.05 -11.54 0.68
CA GLY A 44 2.94 -11.75 1.81
C GLY A 44 4.21 -10.88 1.76
N ILE A 45 5.14 -11.19 2.67
CA ILE A 45 6.40 -10.44 2.83
C ILE A 45 7.34 -10.66 1.65
N GLU A 46 7.39 -11.87 1.08
CA GLU A 46 8.31 -12.17 -0.01
C GLU A 46 7.94 -11.43 -1.30
N GLU A 47 6.64 -11.34 -1.59
CA GLU A 47 6.15 -10.55 -2.72
C GLU A 47 6.34 -9.04 -2.46
N ALA A 48 6.15 -8.58 -1.22
CA ALA A 48 6.43 -7.20 -0.85
C ALA A 48 7.90 -6.85 -1.09
N ARG A 49 8.82 -7.72 -0.66
CA ARG A 49 10.26 -7.56 -0.89
C ARG A 49 10.57 -7.34 -2.38
N ALA A 50 10.01 -8.18 -3.25
CA ALA A 50 10.26 -8.10 -4.68
C ALA A 50 9.81 -6.75 -5.29
N PHE A 51 8.69 -6.18 -4.87
CA PHE A 51 8.26 -4.85 -5.30
C PHE A 51 9.10 -3.74 -4.69
N LEU A 52 9.45 -3.85 -3.41
CA LEU A 52 10.30 -2.88 -2.70
C LEU A 52 11.71 -2.80 -3.31
N ASP A 53 12.29 -3.92 -3.70
CA ASP A 53 13.60 -4.00 -4.37
C ASP A 53 13.60 -3.27 -5.74
N LEU A 54 12.42 -3.14 -6.36
CA LEU A 54 12.23 -2.34 -7.57
C LEU A 54 11.94 -0.85 -7.28
N GLY A 55 11.92 -0.43 -6.00
CA GLY A 55 11.67 0.94 -5.57
C GLY A 55 10.19 1.32 -5.44
N TRP A 56 9.27 0.35 -5.55
CA TRP A 56 7.83 0.59 -5.48
C TRP A 56 7.35 0.79 -4.05
N TYR A 57 6.26 1.55 -3.93
CA TYR A 57 5.56 1.77 -2.67
C TYR A 57 4.48 0.70 -2.46
N ILE A 58 4.21 0.40 -1.20
CA ILE A 58 3.16 -0.53 -0.78
C ILE A 58 2.08 0.26 -0.06
N ALA A 59 0.84 0.19 -0.55
CA ALA A 59 -0.29 0.89 0.04
C ALA A 59 -1.23 -0.09 0.77
N PHE A 60 -1.61 0.29 1.98
CA PHE A 60 -2.49 -0.47 2.85
C PHE A 60 -3.80 0.29 3.09
N GLY A 61 -4.92 -0.38 2.89
CA GLY A 61 -6.26 0.15 3.10
C GLY A 61 -7.04 -0.56 4.20
N GLY A 62 -8.34 -0.32 4.25
CA GLY A 62 -9.25 -0.87 5.26
C GLY A 62 -9.22 -2.39 5.40
N GLY A 63 -8.92 -3.11 4.30
CA GLY A 63 -8.77 -4.57 4.30
C GLY A 63 -7.78 -5.11 5.32
N THR A 64 -6.75 -4.35 5.68
CA THR A 64 -5.76 -4.74 6.68
C THR A 64 -6.34 -4.88 8.08
N THR A 65 -7.36 -4.09 8.41
CA THR A 65 -7.96 -4.03 9.75
C THR A 65 -8.81 -5.25 10.11
N TYR A 66 -9.24 -6.04 9.11
CA TYR A 66 -10.10 -7.23 9.30
C TYR A 66 -9.53 -8.50 8.65
N THR A 67 -8.24 -8.56 8.49
CA THR A 67 -7.54 -9.79 8.11
C THR A 67 -7.98 -10.96 9.00
N LYS A 68 -8.18 -12.14 8.42
CA LYS A 68 -8.59 -13.34 9.17
C LYS A 68 -7.66 -13.55 10.37
N LYS A 69 -8.22 -13.89 11.53
CA LYS A 69 -7.46 -14.08 12.78
C LYS A 69 -6.23 -14.97 12.60
N SER A 70 -6.33 -16.04 11.78
CA SER A 70 -5.23 -16.95 11.46
C SER A 70 -4.09 -16.30 10.63
N LYS A 71 -4.33 -15.15 10.03
CA LYS A 71 -3.35 -14.40 9.22
C LYS A 71 -2.98 -13.05 9.83
N MET A 72 -3.53 -12.72 11.00
CA MET A 72 -3.30 -11.41 11.62
C MET A 72 -1.84 -11.22 12.00
N GLU A 73 -1.20 -12.24 12.53
CA GLU A 73 0.23 -12.19 12.88
C GLU A 73 1.09 -11.88 11.64
N GLN A 74 0.85 -12.57 10.53
CA GLN A 74 1.52 -12.31 9.25
C GLN A 74 1.27 -10.89 8.74
N MET A 75 0.06 -10.35 8.91
CA MET A 75 -0.25 -8.97 8.55
C MET A 75 0.53 -7.97 9.41
N LEU A 76 0.61 -8.19 10.72
CA LEU A 76 1.38 -7.34 11.63
C LEU A 76 2.88 -7.38 11.32
N GLU A 77 3.42 -8.55 10.98
CA GLU A 77 4.80 -8.71 10.54
C GLU A 77 5.04 -7.97 9.21
N LEU A 78 4.13 -8.10 8.24
CA LEU A 78 4.21 -7.40 6.96
C LEU A 78 4.20 -5.87 7.15
N LEU A 79 3.31 -5.34 8.00
CA LEU A 79 3.26 -3.91 8.32
C LEU A 79 4.57 -3.40 8.95
N LYS A 80 5.24 -4.21 9.76
CA LYS A 80 6.55 -3.89 10.34
C LYS A 80 7.69 -4.01 9.34
N PHE A 81 7.57 -4.97 8.41
CA PHE A 81 8.59 -5.26 7.40
C PHE A 81 8.72 -4.14 6.36
N VAL A 82 7.60 -3.56 5.90
CA VAL A 82 7.63 -2.50 4.88
C VAL A 82 8.38 -1.28 5.41
N PRO A 83 9.44 -0.81 4.72
CA PRO A 83 10.20 0.37 5.15
C PRO A 83 9.31 1.60 5.27
N LYS A 84 9.60 2.46 6.26
CA LYS A 84 8.80 3.67 6.48
C LYS A 84 8.74 4.60 5.27
N ASP A 85 9.80 4.64 4.47
CA ASP A 85 9.91 5.47 3.26
C ASP A 85 9.30 4.81 2.01
N ARG A 86 8.59 3.70 2.16
CA ARG A 86 7.88 2.97 1.10
C ARG A 86 6.45 2.60 1.46
N LEU A 87 5.96 3.05 2.60
CA LEU A 87 4.63 2.74 3.11
C LEU A 87 3.65 3.87 2.78
N LEU A 88 2.46 3.51 2.31
CA LEU A 88 1.34 4.42 2.09
C LEU A 88 0.07 3.90 2.76
N CYS A 89 -0.85 4.81 3.08
CA CYS A 89 -2.20 4.53 3.55
C CYS A 89 -3.21 4.99 2.51
N GLU A 90 -4.29 4.22 2.36
CA GLU A 90 -5.35 4.49 1.39
C GLU A 90 -6.72 4.05 1.88
N THR A 91 -7.78 4.35 1.15
CA THR A 91 -9.15 3.95 1.51
C THR A 91 -9.73 2.88 0.60
N ASP A 92 -9.49 2.94 -0.69
CA ASP A 92 -10.20 2.18 -1.73
C ASP A 92 -11.72 2.44 -1.73
N ALA A 93 -12.14 3.63 -1.25
CA ALA A 93 -13.55 3.99 -1.17
C ALA A 93 -14.21 3.93 -2.58
N PRO A 94 -15.45 3.42 -2.68
CA PRO A 94 -16.42 3.08 -1.62
C PRO A 94 -16.28 1.65 -1.07
N TYR A 95 -15.22 0.93 -1.38
CA TYR A 95 -14.98 -0.45 -0.98
C TYR A 95 -14.14 -0.55 0.29
N LEU A 96 -14.09 -1.75 0.89
CA LEU A 96 -13.17 -2.15 1.95
C LEU A 96 -13.18 -1.24 3.18
N ALA A 97 -14.38 -0.80 3.65
CA ALA A 97 -14.50 -0.01 4.87
C ALA A 97 -13.76 -0.72 6.04
N PRO A 98 -12.90 0.02 6.79
CA PRO A 98 -12.15 -0.55 7.91
C PRO A 98 -13.04 -0.93 9.09
N VAL A 99 -12.55 -1.74 10.02
CA VAL A 99 -13.21 -1.95 11.32
C VAL A 99 -13.22 -0.62 12.08
N PRO A 100 -14.35 -0.23 12.76
CA PRO A 100 -15.57 -1.00 12.99
C PRO A 100 -16.63 -0.93 11.88
N HIS A 101 -16.39 -0.22 10.79
CA HIS A 101 -17.35 0.06 9.71
C HIS A 101 -17.43 -1.02 8.62
N ARG A 102 -16.86 -2.20 8.86
CA ARG A 102 -16.88 -3.29 7.89
C ARG A 102 -18.30 -3.66 7.47
N GLY A 103 -18.54 -3.64 6.15
CA GLY A 103 -19.85 -3.92 5.55
C GLY A 103 -20.66 -2.67 5.23
N GLU A 104 -20.22 -1.50 5.68
CA GLU A 104 -20.74 -0.21 5.26
C GLU A 104 -20.07 0.30 3.98
N SER A 105 -20.62 1.33 3.36
CA SER A 105 -19.95 2.03 2.27
C SER A 105 -18.75 2.81 2.82
N ASN A 106 -17.57 2.55 2.26
CA ASN A 106 -16.36 3.26 2.69
C ASN A 106 -16.38 4.72 2.20
N THR A 107 -15.74 5.59 2.96
CA THR A 107 -15.54 7.01 2.62
C THR A 107 -14.12 7.43 2.97
N PRO A 108 -13.59 8.51 2.35
CA PRO A 108 -12.24 9.00 2.68
C PRO A 108 -12.04 9.34 4.17
N VAL A 109 -13.10 9.72 4.88
CA VAL A 109 -13.04 10.04 6.33
C VAL A 109 -12.63 8.83 7.17
N LEU A 110 -13.00 7.62 6.74
CA LEU A 110 -12.70 6.38 7.48
C LEU A 110 -11.22 5.98 7.43
N ILE A 111 -10.38 6.72 6.70
CA ILE A 111 -8.93 6.47 6.65
C ILE A 111 -8.28 6.58 8.03
N SER A 112 -8.86 7.35 8.96
CA SER A 112 -8.37 7.46 10.34
C SER A 112 -8.23 6.09 11.01
N HIS A 113 -9.17 5.18 10.80
CA HIS A 113 -9.11 3.82 11.35
C HIS A 113 -7.98 2.97 10.76
N VAL A 114 -7.59 3.24 9.51
CA VAL A 114 -6.42 2.60 8.87
C VAL A 114 -5.13 3.11 9.53
N TYR A 115 -5.04 4.42 9.76
CA TYR A 115 -3.90 5.03 10.45
C TYR A 115 -3.77 4.52 11.89
N ASP A 116 -4.86 4.46 12.65
CA ASP A 116 -4.89 3.92 14.02
C ASP A 116 -4.37 2.47 14.06
N PHE A 117 -4.82 1.64 13.12
CA PHE A 117 -4.40 0.25 13.04
C PHE A 117 -2.92 0.10 12.70
N ILE A 118 -2.46 0.80 11.66
CA ILE A 118 -1.07 0.69 11.19
C ILE A 118 -0.09 1.30 12.20
N SER A 119 -0.40 2.46 12.79
CA SER A 119 0.43 3.09 13.82
C SER A 119 0.58 2.19 15.04
N SER A 120 -0.54 1.60 15.51
CA SER A 120 -0.52 0.62 16.59
C SER A 120 0.33 -0.62 16.26
N ALA A 121 0.18 -1.18 15.06
CA ALA A 121 0.95 -2.33 14.60
C ALA A 121 2.45 -2.06 14.53
N ARG A 122 2.84 -0.84 14.19
CA ARG A 122 4.23 -0.41 14.07
C ARG A 122 4.82 0.14 15.38
N GLY A 123 3.99 0.39 16.40
CA GLY A 123 4.41 0.97 17.67
C GLY A 123 4.88 2.43 17.55
N ILE A 124 4.25 3.21 16.66
CA ILE A 124 4.51 4.64 16.44
C ILE A 124 3.22 5.45 16.67
N SER A 125 3.31 6.76 16.78
CA SER A 125 2.12 7.60 16.87
C SER A 125 1.43 7.78 15.50
N VAL A 126 0.16 8.17 15.52
CA VAL A 126 -0.59 8.49 14.30
C VAL A 126 0.04 9.70 13.59
N GLU A 127 0.51 10.67 14.35
CA GLU A 127 1.20 11.86 13.83
C GLU A 127 2.48 11.47 13.09
N GLU A 128 3.32 10.61 13.68
CA GLU A 128 4.54 10.13 13.01
C GLU A 128 4.22 9.36 11.72
N LEU A 129 3.18 8.53 11.73
CA LEU A 129 2.73 7.84 10.54
C LEU A 129 2.25 8.81 9.46
N ASN A 130 1.47 9.83 9.85
CA ASN A 130 0.94 10.84 8.93
C ASN A 130 2.08 11.63 8.27
N GLU A 131 3.06 12.11 9.05
CA GLU A 131 4.24 12.80 8.51
C GLU A 131 5.03 11.90 7.53
N THR A 132 5.15 10.62 7.87
CA THR A 132 5.82 9.63 7.01
C THR A 132 5.09 9.45 5.68
N VAL A 133 3.78 9.25 5.71
CA VAL A 133 2.95 9.05 4.51
C VAL A 133 2.92 10.31 3.66
N ASP A 134 2.76 11.50 4.27
CA ASP A 134 2.79 12.79 3.57
C ASP A 134 4.12 13.01 2.83
N LYS A 135 5.24 12.73 3.51
CA LYS A 135 6.57 12.78 2.88
C LYS A 135 6.70 11.81 1.70
N ASN A 136 6.19 10.59 1.85
CA ASN A 136 6.25 9.57 0.81
C ASN A 136 5.44 9.99 -0.42
N ILE A 137 4.23 10.52 -0.21
CA ILE A 137 3.38 11.04 -1.29
C ILE A 137 4.09 12.18 -2.01
N LYS A 138 4.60 13.17 -1.28
CA LYS A 138 5.34 14.30 -1.87
C LYS A 138 6.54 13.83 -2.68
N THR A 139 7.28 12.87 -2.17
CA THR A 139 8.44 12.29 -2.87
C THR A 139 8.04 11.55 -4.14
N LEU A 140 7.00 10.72 -4.07
CA LEU A 140 6.56 9.90 -5.20
C LEU A 140 5.98 10.76 -6.33
N PHE A 141 5.11 11.73 -5.97
CA PHE A 141 4.40 12.57 -6.94
C PHE A 141 5.17 13.85 -7.30
N ALA A 142 6.28 14.14 -6.62
CA ALA A 142 7.10 15.35 -6.83
C ALA A 142 6.32 16.67 -6.63
N ILE A 143 5.54 16.75 -5.54
CA ILE A 143 4.71 17.92 -5.16
C ILE A 143 5.13 18.46 -3.79
#